data_b8c99b741a95d6a9c6d39bdc3d8594c0
#
_entry.id   b8c99b741a95d6a9c6d39bdc3d8594c0
#
_cell.length_a   1.000
_cell.length_b   1.000
_cell.length_c   1.000
_cell.angle_alpha   90.00
_cell.angle_beta   90.00
_cell.angle_gamma   90.00
#
_symmetry.space_group_name_H-M   'P 1'
#
loop_
_entity.id
_entity.type
_entity.pdbx_description
1 polymer ?
#
loop_
_entity_poly.entity_id
_entity_poly.type
_entity_poly.pdbx_seq_one_letter_code
_entity_poly.pdbx_strand_id
1 'polypeptide(L)'
;MLEALILGIVQGLTEFLPISSSAHIRIVGEFMNKAQDPGARFTAITQIGTELAVLIFFRHDIKAILVSWFKQVVKRAELSTEEEGQARMGWLIIIGSVPIVVLGYFGRDIITNDLRSLWLIASVMIIFGVILGIADKYGKSERSLEQLSTKHGVLYGTAQALALIPGVSRSGATIAMGRFLGYSREAALRYSFLLALPAVFGSGFYQLKDAFSADAAPNVFSIPETFAATAVAFVIGYLVIAWILKFVSTKSFMPFIIYRVVLGSVLLVLLATGVISA
;
A
#
# COMPACT_ATOMS: atom_id res chain seq x y z
N MET A 1 -18.45 4.20 16.30
CA MET A 1 -17.27 3.53 16.90
C MET A 1 -17.10 2.10 16.41
N LEU A 2 -18.07 1.18 16.55
CA LEU A 2 -17.86 -0.23 16.14
C LEU A 2 -17.50 -0.36 14.67
N GLU A 3 -18.19 0.31 13.75
CA GLU A 3 -17.90 0.29 12.30
C GLU A 3 -16.47 0.80 12.00
N ALA A 4 -16.04 1.88 12.66
CA ALA A 4 -14.68 2.40 12.49
C ALA A 4 -13.63 1.38 12.95
N LEU A 5 -13.84 0.68 14.07
CA LEU A 5 -12.94 -0.37 14.53
C LEU A 5 -12.90 -1.56 13.57
N ILE A 6 -14.04 -1.99 13.02
CA ILE A 6 -14.11 -3.05 12.02
C ILE A 6 -13.28 -2.64 10.78
N LEU A 7 -13.44 -1.41 10.30
CA LEU A 7 -12.65 -0.89 9.17
C LEU A 7 -11.17 -0.78 9.51
N GLY A 8 -10.80 -0.44 10.74
CA GLY A 8 -9.42 -0.48 11.22
C GLY A 8 -8.83 -1.89 11.20
N ILE A 9 -9.62 -2.90 11.58
CA ILE A 9 -9.24 -4.33 11.47
C ILE A 9 -9.01 -4.70 10.00
N VAL A 10 -9.97 -4.35 9.13
CA VAL A 10 -9.88 -4.62 7.69
C VAL A 10 -8.65 -3.95 7.10
N GLN A 11 -8.39 -2.68 7.43
CA GLN A 11 -7.21 -1.96 6.99
C GLN A 11 -5.92 -2.68 7.40
N GLY A 12 -5.78 -3.02 8.68
CA GLY A 12 -4.58 -3.70 9.20
C GLY A 12 -4.35 -5.08 8.56
N LEU A 13 -5.42 -5.84 8.34
CA LEU A 13 -5.34 -7.17 7.72
C LEU A 13 -4.96 -7.10 6.23
N THR A 14 -5.42 -6.08 5.50
CA THR A 14 -5.37 -6.09 4.04
C THR A 14 -4.30 -5.20 3.43
N GLU A 15 -3.72 -4.25 4.17
CA GLU A 15 -2.77 -3.28 3.65
C GLU A 15 -1.50 -3.92 3.09
N PHE A 16 -0.96 -4.90 3.79
CA PHE A 16 0.31 -5.54 3.44
C PHE A 16 0.14 -6.75 2.52
N LEU A 17 -1.07 -7.28 2.48
CA LEU A 17 -1.42 -8.36 1.56
C LEU A 17 -1.66 -7.79 0.15
N PRO A 18 -1.25 -8.50 -0.90
CA PRO A 18 -1.46 -8.01 -2.26
C PRO A 18 -2.92 -8.15 -2.73
N ILE A 19 -3.90 -7.70 -1.90
CA ILE A 19 -5.34 -7.88 -2.11
C ILE A 19 -6.15 -6.58 -2.17
N SER A 20 -5.51 -5.41 -1.96
CA SER A 20 -6.10 -4.07 -2.00
C SER A 20 -6.95 -3.70 -0.77
N SER A 21 -6.32 -3.05 0.22
CA SER A 21 -7.01 -2.54 1.42
C SER A 21 -8.13 -1.54 1.08
N SER A 22 -7.88 -0.63 0.14
CA SER A 22 -8.88 0.35 -0.29
C SER A 22 -10.14 -0.29 -0.88
N ALA A 23 -9.98 -1.38 -1.66
CA ALA A 23 -11.10 -2.16 -2.16
C ALA A 23 -11.89 -2.79 -1.01
N HIS A 24 -11.21 -3.41 -0.04
CA HIS A 24 -11.87 -4.06 1.10
C HIS A 24 -12.61 -3.07 1.99
N ILE A 25 -12.01 -1.91 2.27
CA ILE A 25 -12.68 -0.85 3.03
C ILE A 25 -13.95 -0.39 2.30
N ARG A 26 -13.91 -0.18 0.99
CA ARG A 26 -15.06 0.21 0.19
C ARG A 26 -16.16 -0.88 0.17
N ILE A 27 -15.75 -2.15 -0.03
CA ILE A 27 -16.68 -3.30 -0.05
C ILE A 27 -17.34 -3.50 1.32
N VAL A 28 -16.55 -3.51 2.39
CA VAL A 28 -17.07 -3.69 3.74
C VAL A 28 -17.96 -2.52 4.14
N GLY A 29 -17.58 -1.30 3.74
CA GLY A 29 -18.38 -0.10 3.95
C GLY A 29 -19.79 -0.21 3.36
N GLU A 30 -19.96 -0.84 2.19
CA GLU A 30 -21.25 -1.02 1.53
C GLU A 30 -22.28 -1.75 2.42
N PHE A 31 -21.79 -2.62 3.31
CA PHE A 31 -22.64 -3.36 4.27
C PHE A 31 -22.79 -2.67 5.63
N MET A 32 -22.30 -1.42 5.75
CA MET A 32 -22.39 -0.64 6.98
C MET A 32 -23.50 0.40 6.92
N ASN A 33 -24.10 0.69 8.08
CA ASN A 33 -25.22 1.66 8.15
C ASN A 33 -24.73 3.12 8.10
N LYS A 34 -23.59 3.40 8.73
CA LYS A 34 -23.05 4.78 8.87
C LYS A 34 -22.19 5.20 7.71
N ALA A 35 -21.54 4.28 7.04
CA ALA A 35 -20.47 4.59 6.09
C ALA A 35 -20.44 3.62 4.92
N GLN A 36 -21.38 3.75 3.98
CA GLN A 36 -21.35 3.00 2.72
C GLN A 36 -20.03 3.25 1.94
N ASP A 37 -19.51 4.46 1.96
CA ASP A 37 -18.13 4.78 1.56
C ASP A 37 -17.44 5.59 2.66
N PRO A 38 -16.48 5.02 3.42
CA PRO A 38 -15.73 5.75 4.44
C PRO A 38 -14.92 6.93 3.91
N GLY A 39 -14.71 6.99 2.60
CA GLY A 39 -14.01 8.06 1.92
C GLY A 39 -12.49 7.92 1.91
N ALA A 40 -11.86 8.65 1.00
CA ALA A 40 -10.41 8.67 0.84
C ALA A 40 -9.69 9.20 2.10
N ARG A 41 -10.31 10.16 2.81
CA ARG A 41 -9.74 10.76 4.02
C ARG A 41 -9.59 9.74 5.15
N PHE A 42 -10.65 9.02 5.50
CA PHE A 42 -10.60 7.97 6.51
C PHE A 42 -9.56 6.90 6.17
N THR A 43 -9.56 6.44 4.91
CA THR A 43 -8.62 5.44 4.42
C THR A 43 -7.16 5.93 4.56
N ALA A 44 -6.87 7.17 4.14
CA ALA A 44 -5.50 7.70 4.21
C ALA A 44 -5.02 7.93 5.65
N ILE A 45 -5.90 8.32 6.57
CA ILE A 45 -5.52 8.49 7.97
C ILE A 45 -5.28 7.13 8.64
N THR A 46 -6.14 6.13 8.39
CA THR A 46 -5.95 4.78 8.94
C THR A 46 -4.69 4.09 8.39
N GLN A 47 -4.27 4.41 7.16
CA GLN A 47 -2.99 3.97 6.60
C GLN A 47 -1.78 4.50 7.38
N ILE A 48 -1.87 5.66 8.06
CA ILE A 48 -0.78 6.11 8.94
C ILE A 48 -0.49 5.04 10.01
N GLY A 49 -1.52 4.39 10.54
CA GLY A 49 -1.35 3.31 11.52
C GLY A 49 -0.56 2.14 10.95
N THR A 50 -0.93 1.65 9.78
CA THR A 50 -0.21 0.55 9.12
C THR A 50 1.22 0.93 8.73
N GLU A 51 1.47 2.17 8.28
CA GLU A 51 2.84 2.61 7.98
C GLU A 51 3.70 2.84 9.24
N LEU A 52 3.11 3.22 10.36
CA LEU A 52 3.79 3.19 11.65
C LEU A 52 4.21 1.76 12.04
N ALA A 53 3.42 0.75 11.69
CA ALA A 53 3.80 -0.65 11.88
C ALA A 53 5.03 -1.02 11.02
N VAL A 54 5.10 -0.59 9.77
CA VAL A 54 6.28 -0.75 8.92
C VAL A 54 7.49 -0.06 9.54
N LEU A 55 7.34 1.20 9.95
CA LEU A 55 8.41 2.00 10.54
C LEU A 55 8.99 1.33 11.79
N ILE A 56 8.13 0.79 12.67
CA ILE A 56 8.57 0.11 13.89
C ILE A 56 9.16 -1.26 13.57
N PHE A 57 8.56 -2.02 12.65
CA PHE A 57 9.05 -3.33 12.27
C PHE A 57 10.44 -3.25 11.64
N PHE A 58 10.64 -2.34 10.69
CA PHE A 58 11.91 -2.12 9.98
C PHE A 58 12.78 -1.01 10.59
N ARG A 59 12.57 -0.63 11.86
CA ARG A 59 13.25 0.51 12.52
C ARG A 59 14.77 0.48 12.41
N HIS A 60 15.37 -0.70 12.45
CA HIS A 60 16.83 -0.85 12.34
C HIS A 60 17.30 -0.60 10.91
N ASP A 61 16.63 -1.18 9.92
CA ASP A 61 16.92 -0.98 8.50
C ASP A 61 16.72 0.49 8.12
N ILE A 62 15.59 1.09 8.53
CA ILE A 62 15.26 2.49 8.25
C ILE A 62 16.27 3.43 8.91
N LYS A 63 16.65 3.17 10.17
CA LYS A 63 17.69 3.95 10.84
C LYS A 63 19.02 3.88 10.09
N ALA A 64 19.44 2.71 9.68
CA ALA A 64 20.69 2.50 8.93
C ALA A 64 20.65 3.25 7.58
N ILE A 65 19.53 3.13 6.84
CA ILE A 65 19.31 3.84 5.57
C ILE A 65 19.40 5.36 5.78
N LEU A 66 18.66 5.90 6.76
CA LEU A 66 18.64 7.34 7.04
C LEU A 66 19.98 7.89 7.48
N VAL A 67 20.68 7.18 8.38
CA VAL A 67 22.02 7.59 8.87
C VAL A 67 23.04 7.58 7.74
N SER A 68 23.08 6.53 6.93
CA SER A 68 24.02 6.41 5.81
C SER A 68 23.73 7.43 4.72
N TRP A 69 22.47 7.65 4.39
CA TRP A 69 22.04 8.69 3.46
C TRP A 69 22.43 10.09 3.95
N PHE A 70 22.20 10.39 5.23
CA PHE A 70 22.58 11.67 5.83
C PHE A 70 24.10 11.88 5.85
N LYS A 71 24.89 10.84 6.16
CA LYS A 71 26.35 10.87 6.08
C LYS A 71 26.81 11.22 4.67
N GLN A 72 26.23 10.57 3.64
CA GLN A 72 26.58 10.80 2.24
C GLN A 72 26.24 12.22 1.78
N VAL A 73 25.00 12.68 2.05
CA VAL A 73 24.49 13.93 1.47
C VAL A 73 24.95 15.16 2.23
N VAL A 74 24.90 15.11 3.56
CA VAL A 74 25.13 16.29 4.42
C VAL A 74 26.58 16.34 4.89
N LYS A 75 27.10 15.24 5.40
CA LYS A 75 28.46 15.20 5.95
C LYS A 75 29.53 14.95 4.88
N ARG A 76 29.17 14.46 3.69
CA ARG A 76 30.08 14.05 2.62
C ARG A 76 31.22 13.16 3.14
N ALA A 77 30.87 12.29 4.12
CA ALA A 77 31.84 11.39 4.75
C ALA A 77 32.15 10.20 3.83
N GLU A 78 33.32 9.63 3.99
CA GLU A 78 33.60 8.32 3.42
C GLU A 78 32.70 7.27 4.06
N LEU A 79 32.11 6.43 3.22
CA LEU A 79 31.18 5.39 3.62
C LEU A 79 31.84 4.02 3.44
N SER A 80 31.52 3.09 4.32
CA SER A 80 31.80 1.68 4.06
C SER A 80 30.91 1.16 2.94
N THR A 81 31.28 0.04 2.32
CA THR A 81 30.50 -0.60 1.25
C THR A 81 29.04 -0.89 1.68
N GLU A 82 28.84 -1.27 2.94
CA GLU A 82 27.50 -1.49 3.51
C GLU A 82 26.73 -0.18 3.60
N GLU A 83 27.34 0.90 4.13
CA GLU A 83 26.73 2.22 4.22
C GLU A 83 26.41 2.81 2.84
N GLU A 84 27.24 2.57 1.83
CA GLU A 84 26.95 2.96 0.44
C GLU A 84 25.68 2.28 -0.09
N GLY A 85 25.53 0.97 0.19
CA GLY A 85 24.31 0.22 -0.15
C GLY A 85 23.05 0.76 0.53
N GLN A 86 23.17 1.11 1.81
CA GLN A 86 22.08 1.71 2.60
C GLN A 86 21.73 3.12 2.11
N ALA A 87 22.73 3.98 1.85
CA ALA A 87 22.51 5.32 1.30
C ALA A 87 21.86 5.27 -0.09
N ARG A 88 22.28 4.33 -0.94
CA ARG A 88 21.65 4.06 -2.23
C ARG A 88 20.21 3.63 -2.06
N MET A 89 19.87 2.78 -1.08
CA MET A 89 18.49 2.41 -0.78
C MET A 89 17.64 3.63 -0.43
N GLY A 90 18.17 4.58 0.36
CA GLY A 90 17.49 5.85 0.65
C GLY A 90 17.14 6.63 -0.63
N TRP A 91 18.10 6.76 -1.55
CA TRP A 91 17.85 7.39 -2.85
C TRP A 91 16.80 6.65 -3.68
N LEU A 92 16.81 5.32 -3.68
CA LEU A 92 15.86 4.50 -4.43
C LEU A 92 14.44 4.63 -3.89
N ILE A 93 14.28 4.77 -2.57
CA ILE A 93 12.98 5.06 -1.94
C ILE A 93 12.49 6.46 -2.35
N ILE A 94 13.36 7.48 -2.32
CA ILE A 94 13.01 8.85 -2.72
C ILE A 94 12.59 8.87 -4.21
N ILE A 95 13.45 8.38 -5.10
CA ILE A 95 13.21 8.38 -6.56
C ILE A 95 11.96 7.56 -6.90
N GLY A 96 11.79 6.39 -6.29
CA GLY A 96 10.62 5.55 -6.50
C GLY A 96 9.32 6.13 -5.94
N SER A 97 9.39 7.09 -5.01
CA SER A 97 8.20 7.79 -4.50
C SER A 97 7.75 8.94 -5.41
N VAL A 98 8.63 9.47 -6.28
CA VAL A 98 8.29 10.62 -7.14
C VAL A 98 7.06 10.36 -8.03
N PRO A 99 6.93 9.23 -8.76
CA PRO A 99 5.79 9.02 -9.64
C PRO A 99 4.45 9.08 -8.94
N ILE A 100 4.30 8.41 -7.79
CA ILE A 100 3.02 8.39 -7.06
C ILE A 100 2.70 9.76 -6.45
N VAL A 101 3.70 10.50 -5.96
CA VAL A 101 3.52 11.84 -5.39
C VAL A 101 3.06 12.81 -6.48
N VAL A 102 3.72 12.81 -7.64
CA VAL A 102 3.37 13.69 -8.76
C VAL A 102 1.98 13.37 -9.27
N LEU A 103 1.69 12.10 -9.58
CA LEU A 103 0.39 11.71 -10.13
C LEU A 103 -0.73 11.83 -9.08
N GLY A 104 -0.45 11.59 -7.81
CA GLY A 104 -1.41 11.76 -6.73
C GLY A 104 -1.77 13.22 -6.46
N TYR A 105 -0.79 14.14 -6.60
CA TYR A 105 -1.03 15.56 -6.43
C TYR A 105 -1.86 16.14 -7.59
N PHE A 106 -1.47 15.88 -8.84
CA PHE A 106 -2.16 16.41 -10.01
C PHE A 106 -3.45 15.67 -10.37
N GLY A 107 -3.56 14.38 -10.03
CA GLY A 107 -4.74 13.56 -10.30
C GLY A 107 -5.76 13.50 -9.15
N ARG A 108 -5.59 14.31 -8.10
CA ARG A 108 -6.37 14.21 -6.86
C ARG A 108 -7.88 14.14 -7.09
N ASP A 109 -8.44 15.05 -7.89
CA ASP A 109 -9.88 15.17 -8.08
C ASP A 109 -10.46 13.91 -8.77
N ILE A 110 -9.76 13.39 -9.77
CA ILE A 110 -10.12 12.16 -10.46
C ILE A 110 -10.08 10.96 -9.48
N ILE A 111 -9.02 10.88 -8.68
CA ILE A 111 -8.80 9.78 -7.73
C ILE A 111 -9.88 9.75 -6.65
N THR A 112 -10.27 10.92 -6.16
CA THR A 112 -11.23 11.03 -5.04
C THR A 112 -12.69 10.90 -5.48
N ASN A 113 -13.02 11.25 -6.72
CA ASN A 113 -14.41 11.33 -7.19
C ASN A 113 -14.75 10.24 -8.22
N ASP A 114 -13.92 10.07 -9.27
CA ASP A 114 -14.32 9.27 -10.43
C ASP A 114 -13.93 7.79 -10.34
N LEU A 115 -12.87 7.46 -9.59
CA LEU A 115 -12.31 6.11 -9.54
C LEU A 115 -12.87 5.22 -8.42
N ARG A 116 -13.99 5.58 -7.78
CA ARG A 116 -14.53 4.86 -6.61
C ARG A 116 -15.67 3.88 -6.92
N SER A 117 -16.05 3.73 -8.19
CA SER A 117 -17.07 2.78 -8.62
C SER A 117 -16.69 1.33 -8.29
N LEU A 118 -17.60 0.56 -7.71
CA LEU A 118 -17.39 -0.85 -7.43
C LEU A 118 -17.18 -1.69 -8.68
N TRP A 119 -17.73 -1.28 -9.86
CA TRP A 119 -17.45 -1.92 -11.14
C TRP A 119 -15.97 -1.82 -11.49
N LEU A 120 -15.40 -0.62 -11.35
CA LEU A 120 -13.98 -0.38 -11.60
C LEU A 120 -13.12 -1.17 -10.62
N ILE A 121 -13.42 -1.08 -9.32
CA ILE A 121 -12.67 -1.76 -8.26
C ILE A 121 -12.64 -3.27 -8.48
N ALA A 122 -13.80 -3.89 -8.76
CA ALA A 122 -13.90 -5.33 -8.98
C ALA A 122 -13.11 -5.77 -10.23
N SER A 123 -13.25 -5.04 -11.34
CA SER A 123 -12.52 -5.33 -12.58
C SER A 123 -11.01 -5.20 -12.40
N VAL A 124 -10.56 -4.14 -11.73
CA VAL A 124 -9.15 -3.89 -11.45
C VAL A 124 -8.57 -4.93 -10.49
N MET A 125 -9.35 -5.38 -9.49
CA MET A 125 -8.92 -6.47 -8.61
C MET A 125 -8.61 -7.75 -9.40
N ILE A 126 -9.45 -8.12 -10.36
CA ILE A 126 -9.24 -9.30 -11.21
C ILE A 126 -8.00 -9.11 -12.08
N ILE A 127 -7.92 -8.00 -12.82
CA ILE A 127 -6.82 -7.72 -13.75
C ILE A 127 -5.46 -7.75 -13.02
N PHE A 128 -5.34 -7.01 -11.92
CA PHE A 128 -4.09 -6.98 -11.16
C PHE A 128 -3.84 -8.25 -10.34
N GLY A 129 -4.87 -9.03 -10.03
CA GLY A 129 -4.74 -10.38 -9.51
C GLY A 129 -4.07 -11.30 -10.54
N VAL A 130 -4.52 -11.27 -11.79
CA VAL A 130 -3.93 -12.04 -12.90
C VAL A 130 -2.50 -11.57 -13.19
N ILE A 131 -2.25 -10.25 -13.25
CA ILE A 131 -0.90 -9.69 -13.44
C ILE A 131 0.06 -10.19 -12.37
N LEU A 132 -0.34 -10.14 -11.09
CA LEU A 132 0.47 -10.68 -9.99
C LEU A 132 0.69 -12.19 -10.15
N GLY A 133 -0.31 -12.93 -10.60
CA GLY A 133 -0.23 -14.36 -10.88
C GLY A 133 0.82 -14.69 -11.94
N ILE A 134 0.80 -13.96 -13.05
CA ILE A 134 1.79 -14.07 -14.12
C ILE A 134 3.18 -13.73 -13.58
N ALA A 135 3.31 -12.61 -12.87
CA ALA A 135 4.57 -12.17 -12.29
C ALA A 135 5.16 -13.18 -11.29
N ASP A 136 4.33 -13.76 -10.42
CA ASP A 136 4.79 -14.73 -9.42
C ASP A 136 5.16 -16.09 -10.04
N LYS A 137 4.43 -16.52 -11.07
CA LYS A 137 4.68 -17.79 -11.78
C LYS A 137 5.94 -17.74 -12.65
N TYR A 138 6.13 -16.66 -13.40
CA TYR A 138 7.22 -16.55 -14.38
C TYR A 138 8.41 -15.73 -13.91
N GLY A 139 8.25 -15.00 -12.80
CA GLY A 139 9.33 -14.21 -12.19
C GLY A 139 10.43 -15.12 -11.66
N LYS A 140 11.67 -14.90 -12.12
CA LYS A 140 12.85 -15.54 -11.57
C LYS A 140 13.09 -15.06 -10.13
N SER A 141 13.73 -15.87 -9.29
CA SER A 141 14.07 -15.49 -7.90
C SER A 141 15.57 -15.34 -7.73
N GLU A 142 16.23 -14.73 -8.70
CA GLU A 142 17.69 -14.66 -8.80
C GLU A 142 18.27 -13.42 -8.13
N ARG A 143 17.45 -12.36 -7.91
CA ARG A 143 17.92 -11.08 -7.38
C ARG A 143 17.54 -10.88 -5.93
N SER A 144 18.52 -10.44 -5.17
CA SER A 144 18.34 -9.95 -3.80
C SER A 144 18.15 -8.42 -3.78
N LEU A 145 17.82 -7.88 -2.61
CA LEU A 145 17.53 -6.46 -2.44
C LEU A 145 18.76 -5.56 -2.70
N GLU A 146 19.95 -6.06 -2.41
CA GLU A 146 21.24 -5.35 -2.62
C GLU A 146 21.51 -5.08 -4.10
N GLN A 147 20.90 -5.85 -4.99
CA GLN A 147 21.03 -5.71 -6.45
C GLN A 147 20.03 -4.70 -7.06
N LEU A 148 19.28 -3.98 -6.20
CA LEU A 148 18.32 -2.99 -6.67
C LEU A 148 19.03 -1.82 -7.34
N SER A 149 18.72 -1.57 -8.63
CA SER A 149 19.29 -0.49 -9.43
C SER A 149 18.35 0.72 -9.50
N THR A 150 18.88 1.88 -9.88
CA THR A 150 18.06 3.10 -10.08
C THR A 150 16.94 2.87 -11.10
N LYS A 151 17.23 2.20 -12.22
CA LYS A 151 16.21 1.83 -13.22
C LYS A 151 15.09 1.01 -12.60
N HIS A 152 15.42 0.03 -11.76
CA HIS A 152 14.43 -0.80 -11.08
C HIS A 152 13.65 0.01 -10.04
N GLY A 153 14.29 0.90 -9.30
CA GLY A 153 13.61 1.81 -8.36
C GLY A 153 12.56 2.68 -9.04
N VAL A 154 12.86 3.24 -10.23
CA VAL A 154 11.90 3.99 -11.05
C VAL A 154 10.74 3.10 -11.50
N LEU A 155 11.01 1.87 -11.98
CA LEU A 155 9.97 0.94 -12.41
C LEU A 155 9.05 0.52 -11.25
N TYR A 156 9.61 0.27 -10.07
CA TYR A 156 8.80 0.03 -8.87
C TYR A 156 7.95 1.25 -8.50
N GLY A 157 8.52 2.46 -8.61
CA GLY A 157 7.79 3.69 -8.36
C GLY A 157 6.65 3.93 -9.34
N THR A 158 6.85 3.61 -10.63
CA THR A 158 5.79 3.65 -11.64
C THR A 158 4.69 2.63 -11.32
N ALA A 159 5.06 1.41 -10.93
CA ALA A 159 4.09 0.42 -10.49
C ALA A 159 3.35 0.86 -9.21
N GLN A 160 4.05 1.51 -8.27
CA GLN A 160 3.43 2.09 -7.08
C GLN A 160 2.37 3.14 -7.44
N ALA A 161 2.63 3.98 -8.44
CA ALA A 161 1.69 5.01 -8.87
C ALA A 161 0.38 4.45 -9.42
N LEU A 162 0.37 3.24 -9.97
CA LEU A 162 -0.87 2.57 -10.39
C LEU A 162 -1.81 2.30 -9.20
N ALA A 163 -1.30 2.27 -7.97
CA ALA A 163 -2.11 2.09 -6.77
C ALA A 163 -3.01 3.29 -6.43
N LEU A 164 -2.88 4.41 -7.13
CA LEU A 164 -3.84 5.52 -7.11
C LEU A 164 -5.21 5.09 -7.66
N ILE A 165 -5.25 4.03 -8.47
CA ILE A 165 -6.49 3.43 -8.94
C ILE A 165 -6.95 2.41 -7.88
N PRO A 166 -8.13 2.61 -7.24
CA PRO A 166 -8.66 1.68 -6.27
C PRO A 166 -8.83 0.28 -6.86
N GLY A 167 -8.50 -0.75 -6.08
CA GLY A 167 -8.51 -2.14 -6.56
C GLY A 167 -7.15 -2.65 -7.04
N VAL A 168 -6.22 -1.79 -7.47
CA VAL A 168 -4.87 -2.21 -7.93
C VAL A 168 -4.11 -2.93 -6.82
N SER A 169 -4.14 -2.46 -5.58
CA SER A 169 -3.25 -2.85 -4.47
C SER A 169 -1.81 -2.33 -4.67
N ARG A 170 -1.39 -1.42 -3.82
CA ARG A 170 -0.01 -0.88 -3.84
C ARG A 170 1.03 -1.99 -3.69
N SER A 171 0.87 -2.82 -2.64
CA SER A 171 1.73 -3.99 -2.44
C SER A 171 1.65 -4.97 -3.62
N GLY A 172 0.45 -5.23 -4.15
CA GLY A 172 0.27 -6.11 -5.32
C GLY A 172 1.01 -5.63 -6.56
N ALA A 173 0.91 -4.35 -6.91
CA ALA A 173 1.58 -3.78 -8.09
C ALA A 173 3.10 -3.75 -7.95
N THR A 174 3.61 -3.31 -6.80
CA THR A 174 5.05 -3.23 -6.54
C THR A 174 5.69 -4.61 -6.43
N ILE A 175 5.02 -5.57 -5.78
CA ILE A 175 5.48 -6.96 -5.73
C ILE A 175 5.49 -7.58 -7.14
N ALA A 176 4.44 -7.39 -7.94
CA ALA A 176 4.40 -7.88 -9.32
C ALA A 176 5.55 -7.32 -10.14
N MET A 177 5.83 -6.01 -10.05
CA MET A 177 6.97 -5.39 -10.71
C MET A 177 8.28 -6.03 -10.26
N GLY A 178 8.48 -6.22 -8.96
CA GLY A 178 9.68 -6.86 -8.44
C GLY A 178 9.87 -8.28 -8.97
N ARG A 179 8.79 -9.05 -9.03
CA ARG A 179 8.81 -10.41 -9.58
C ARG A 179 9.16 -10.41 -11.08
N PHE A 180 8.58 -9.52 -11.87
CA PHE A 180 8.95 -9.35 -13.29
C PHE A 180 10.42 -8.95 -13.47
N LEU A 181 10.97 -8.16 -12.56
CA LEU A 181 12.38 -7.76 -12.56
C LEU A 181 13.33 -8.86 -12.03
N GLY A 182 12.81 -10.00 -11.61
CA GLY A 182 13.58 -11.17 -11.17
C GLY A 182 13.99 -11.17 -9.71
N TYR A 183 13.41 -10.29 -8.88
CA TYR A 183 13.65 -10.29 -7.42
C TYR A 183 12.94 -11.46 -6.74
N SER A 184 13.55 -11.97 -5.67
CA SER A 184 12.89 -12.95 -4.79
C SER A 184 11.58 -12.37 -4.23
N ARG A 185 10.64 -13.23 -3.81
CA ARG A 185 9.37 -12.79 -3.21
C ARG A 185 9.62 -11.89 -1.98
N GLU A 186 10.56 -12.29 -1.14
CA GLU A 186 10.94 -11.55 0.05
C GLU A 186 11.52 -10.18 -0.29
N ALA A 187 12.49 -10.11 -1.21
CA ALA A 187 13.11 -8.85 -1.65
C ALA A 187 12.07 -7.90 -2.25
N ALA A 188 11.17 -8.42 -3.11
CA ALA A 188 10.10 -7.64 -3.71
C ALA A 188 9.14 -7.08 -2.66
N LEU A 189 8.78 -7.88 -1.65
CA LEU A 189 7.90 -7.47 -0.55
C LEU A 189 8.56 -6.44 0.37
N ARG A 190 9.81 -6.68 0.79
CA ARG A 190 10.55 -5.74 1.66
C ARG A 190 10.70 -4.37 1.03
N TYR A 191 11.11 -4.32 -0.25
CA TYR A 191 11.22 -3.03 -0.94
C TYR A 191 9.85 -2.36 -1.12
N SER A 192 8.80 -3.13 -1.42
CA SER A 192 7.42 -2.61 -1.49
C SER A 192 7.01 -1.88 -0.21
N PHE A 193 7.34 -2.41 0.96
CA PHE A 193 7.01 -1.80 2.24
C PHE A 193 7.83 -0.53 2.50
N LEU A 194 9.12 -0.56 2.27
CA LEU A 194 9.99 0.61 2.47
C LEU A 194 9.64 1.75 1.50
N LEU A 195 9.35 1.40 0.24
CA LEU A 195 8.98 2.36 -0.80
C LEU A 195 7.66 3.09 -0.50
N ALA A 196 6.78 2.47 0.26
CA ALA A 196 5.49 3.02 0.63
C ALA A 196 5.57 4.19 1.58
N LEU A 197 6.54 4.17 2.50
CA LEU A 197 6.62 5.09 3.64
C LEU A 197 6.48 6.58 3.25
N PRO A 198 7.25 7.14 2.29
CA PRO A 198 7.14 8.56 1.99
C PRO A 198 5.76 8.95 1.43
N ALA A 199 5.20 8.13 0.54
CA ALA A 199 3.95 8.41 -0.13
C ALA A 199 2.76 8.35 0.82
N VAL A 200 2.70 7.31 1.67
CA VAL A 200 1.56 7.10 2.58
C VAL A 200 1.61 8.07 3.75
N PHE A 201 2.77 8.32 4.35
CA PHE A 201 2.87 9.38 5.36
C PHE A 201 2.53 10.75 4.77
N GLY A 202 3.01 11.05 3.55
CA GLY A 202 2.69 12.30 2.86
C GLY A 202 1.19 12.48 2.64
N SER A 203 0.51 11.48 2.09
CA SER A 203 -0.94 11.52 1.87
C SER A 203 -1.73 11.51 3.18
N GLY A 204 -1.31 10.69 4.15
CA GLY A 204 -1.97 10.57 5.45
C GLY A 204 -1.91 11.87 6.25
N PHE A 205 -0.75 12.52 6.35
CA PHE A 205 -0.60 13.80 7.03
C PHE A 205 -1.31 14.94 6.30
N TYR A 206 -1.33 14.92 4.97
CA TYR A 206 -2.10 15.87 4.19
C TYR A 206 -3.61 15.76 4.52
N GLN A 207 -4.16 14.55 4.51
CA GLN A 207 -5.57 14.30 4.83
C GLN A 207 -5.89 14.55 6.31
N LEU A 208 -4.95 14.28 7.20
CA LEU A 208 -5.10 14.59 8.62
C LEU A 208 -5.18 16.11 8.84
N LYS A 209 -4.30 16.89 8.20
CA LYS A 209 -4.37 18.36 8.23
C LYS A 209 -5.71 18.86 7.70
N ASP A 210 -6.16 18.31 6.57
CA ASP A 210 -7.44 18.68 5.95
C ASP A 210 -8.63 18.37 6.89
N ALA A 211 -8.58 17.26 7.63
CA ALA A 211 -9.64 16.86 8.59
C ALA A 211 -9.83 17.87 9.76
N PHE A 212 -8.82 18.67 10.05
CA PHE A 212 -8.86 19.73 11.08
C PHE A 212 -9.08 21.12 10.51
N SER A 213 -9.23 21.29 9.20
CA SER A 213 -9.48 22.61 8.59
C SER A 213 -10.92 23.07 8.83
N ALA A 214 -11.12 24.40 8.92
CA ALA A 214 -12.44 24.97 9.14
C ALA A 214 -13.42 24.70 7.98
N ASP A 215 -12.89 24.56 6.75
CA ASP A 215 -13.65 24.33 5.52
C ASP A 215 -13.73 22.82 5.17
N ALA A 216 -13.37 21.94 6.10
CA ALA A 216 -13.37 20.50 5.84
C ALA A 216 -14.80 20.00 5.57
N ALA A 217 -14.97 19.20 4.52
CA ALA A 217 -16.20 18.45 4.34
C ALA A 217 -16.45 17.55 5.58
N PRO A 218 -17.71 17.30 5.96
CA PRO A 218 -18.03 16.46 7.10
C PRO A 218 -17.32 15.11 7.06
N ASN A 219 -16.70 14.74 8.16
CA ASN A 219 -16.08 13.42 8.30
C ASN A 219 -17.18 12.36 8.54
N VAL A 220 -17.13 11.26 7.82
CA VAL A 220 -18.03 10.12 8.02
C VAL A 220 -17.91 9.57 9.45
N PHE A 221 -16.67 9.44 9.91
CA PHE A 221 -16.31 9.09 11.29
C PHE A 221 -15.71 10.30 12.01
N SER A 222 -16.03 10.44 13.29
CA SER A 222 -15.40 11.45 14.13
C SER A 222 -13.89 11.21 14.24
N ILE A 223 -13.15 12.28 14.59
CA ILE A 223 -11.70 12.19 14.77
C ILE A 223 -11.30 11.12 15.80
N PRO A 224 -11.94 11.00 16.99
CA PRO A 224 -11.64 9.92 17.92
C PRO A 224 -11.92 8.51 17.34
N GLU A 225 -13.00 8.34 16.56
CA GLU A 225 -13.30 7.06 15.88
C GLU A 225 -12.20 6.70 14.85
N THR A 226 -11.73 7.71 14.10
CA THR A 226 -10.66 7.51 13.10
C THR A 226 -9.32 7.17 13.77
N PHE A 227 -8.97 7.84 14.86
CA PHE A 227 -7.77 7.50 15.62
C PHE A 227 -7.82 6.12 16.27
N ALA A 228 -8.99 5.71 16.79
CA ALA A 228 -9.17 4.37 17.32
C ALA A 228 -8.99 3.31 16.22
N ALA A 229 -9.57 3.53 15.04
CA ALA A 229 -9.39 2.66 13.86
C ALA A 229 -7.91 2.61 13.43
N THR A 230 -7.20 3.76 13.44
CA THR A 230 -5.77 3.87 13.12
C THR A 230 -4.91 3.06 14.10
N ALA A 231 -5.21 3.12 15.40
CA ALA A 231 -4.49 2.33 16.40
C ALA A 231 -4.71 0.82 16.22
N VAL A 232 -5.95 0.40 15.91
CA VAL A 232 -6.25 -1.00 15.59
C VAL A 232 -5.52 -1.44 14.33
N ALA A 233 -5.54 -0.62 13.27
CA ALA A 233 -4.84 -0.90 12.01
C ALA A 233 -3.33 -1.04 12.23
N PHE A 234 -2.73 -0.25 13.12
CA PHE A 234 -1.33 -0.37 13.53
C PHE A 234 -1.03 -1.74 14.15
N VAL A 235 -1.78 -2.13 15.18
CA VAL A 235 -1.53 -3.39 15.92
C VAL A 235 -1.66 -4.60 14.99
N ILE A 236 -2.76 -4.65 14.24
CA ILE A 236 -3.02 -5.76 13.31
C ILE A 236 -2.00 -5.75 12.18
N GLY A 237 -1.70 -4.58 11.62
CA GLY A 237 -0.71 -4.43 10.56
C GLY A 237 0.67 -4.94 10.97
N TYR A 238 1.12 -4.65 12.19
CA TYR A 238 2.39 -5.15 12.71
C TYR A 238 2.46 -6.68 12.73
N LEU A 239 1.37 -7.33 13.17
CA LEU A 239 1.29 -8.80 13.18
C LEU A 239 1.26 -9.37 11.76
N VAL A 240 0.55 -8.72 10.85
CA VAL A 240 0.46 -9.14 9.44
C VAL A 240 1.80 -9.02 8.73
N ILE A 241 2.59 -7.95 8.98
CA ILE A 241 3.95 -7.83 8.40
C ILE A 241 4.81 -9.02 8.79
N ALA A 242 4.85 -9.35 10.09
CA ALA A 242 5.64 -10.47 10.59
C ALA A 242 5.21 -11.80 9.94
N TRP A 243 3.90 -11.99 9.83
CA TRP A 243 3.34 -13.21 9.23
C TRP A 243 3.62 -13.31 7.73
N ILE A 244 3.37 -12.24 6.96
CA ILE A 244 3.49 -12.29 5.49
C ILE A 244 4.95 -12.48 5.05
N LEU A 245 5.92 -11.86 5.72
CA LEU A 245 7.34 -12.06 5.44
C LEU A 245 7.74 -13.54 5.63
N LYS A 246 7.29 -14.15 6.73
CA LYS A 246 7.51 -15.59 6.97
C LYS A 246 6.77 -16.46 5.95
N PHE A 247 5.56 -16.06 5.55
CA PHE A 247 4.77 -16.80 4.56
C PHE A 247 5.47 -16.85 3.19
N VAL A 248 5.89 -15.70 2.67
CA VAL A 248 6.46 -15.61 1.31
C VAL A 248 7.87 -16.19 1.19
N SER A 249 8.57 -16.41 2.30
CA SER A 249 9.88 -17.08 2.28
C SER A 249 9.78 -18.52 1.79
N THR A 250 8.61 -19.17 1.95
CA THR A 250 8.39 -20.58 1.57
C THR A 250 7.20 -20.80 0.65
N LYS A 251 6.29 -19.83 0.54
CA LYS A 251 5.03 -19.97 -0.21
C LYS A 251 4.93 -18.92 -1.33
N SER A 252 4.08 -19.21 -2.31
CA SER A 252 3.75 -18.29 -3.41
C SER A 252 2.64 -17.31 -3.03
N PHE A 253 2.45 -16.27 -3.85
CA PHE A 253 1.31 -15.35 -3.70
C PHE A 253 -0.02 -15.94 -4.21
N MET A 254 -0.04 -17.21 -4.66
CA MET A 254 -1.22 -17.84 -5.27
C MET A 254 -2.52 -17.74 -4.45
N PRO A 255 -2.52 -17.93 -3.11
CA PRO A 255 -3.75 -17.78 -2.32
C PRO A 255 -4.38 -16.38 -2.44
N PHE A 256 -3.55 -15.34 -2.47
CA PHE A 256 -4.02 -13.94 -2.61
C PHE A 256 -4.52 -13.64 -4.03
N ILE A 257 -3.90 -14.26 -5.03
CA ILE A 257 -4.30 -14.13 -6.43
C ILE A 257 -5.69 -14.75 -6.63
N ILE A 258 -5.88 -15.99 -6.18
CA ILE A 258 -7.18 -16.68 -6.23
C ILE A 258 -8.24 -15.86 -5.49
N TYR A 259 -7.92 -15.41 -4.28
CA TYR A 259 -8.83 -14.58 -3.48
C TYR A 259 -9.28 -13.33 -4.24
N ARG A 260 -8.37 -12.57 -4.86
CA ARG A 260 -8.69 -11.37 -5.64
C ARG A 260 -9.61 -11.66 -6.81
N VAL A 261 -9.30 -12.71 -7.58
CA VAL A 261 -10.09 -13.08 -8.76
C VAL A 261 -11.49 -13.53 -8.33
N VAL A 262 -11.59 -14.36 -7.30
CA VAL A 262 -12.89 -14.83 -6.79
C VAL A 262 -13.71 -13.67 -6.24
N LEU A 263 -13.13 -12.84 -5.34
CA LEU A 263 -13.86 -11.71 -4.76
C LEU A 263 -14.28 -10.71 -5.83
N GLY A 264 -13.39 -10.35 -6.76
CA GLY A 264 -13.73 -9.44 -7.86
C GLY A 264 -14.85 -10.00 -8.75
N SER A 265 -14.82 -11.32 -9.07
CA SER A 265 -15.87 -11.96 -9.85
C SER A 265 -17.21 -12.00 -9.10
N VAL A 266 -17.21 -12.31 -7.80
CA VAL A 266 -18.42 -12.27 -6.97
C VAL A 266 -19.01 -10.86 -6.95
N LEU A 267 -18.18 -9.82 -6.78
CA LEU A 267 -18.64 -8.43 -6.80
C LEU A 267 -19.28 -8.05 -8.14
N LEU A 268 -18.66 -8.44 -9.26
CA LEU A 268 -19.24 -8.18 -10.59
C LEU A 268 -20.62 -8.85 -10.76
N VAL A 269 -20.78 -10.07 -10.25
CA VAL A 269 -22.08 -10.77 -10.26
C VAL A 269 -23.11 -10.05 -9.40
N LEU A 270 -22.74 -9.65 -8.17
CA LEU A 270 -23.65 -8.92 -7.26
C LEU A 270 -24.08 -7.57 -7.84
N LEU A 271 -23.19 -6.86 -8.50
CA LEU A 271 -23.48 -5.61 -9.21
C LEU A 271 -24.40 -5.86 -10.43
N ALA A 272 -24.11 -6.89 -11.23
CA ALA A 272 -24.90 -7.22 -12.42
C ALA A 272 -26.32 -7.68 -12.08
N THR A 273 -26.51 -8.32 -10.93
CA THR A 273 -27.83 -8.77 -10.43
C THR A 273 -28.56 -7.69 -9.63
N GLY A 274 -27.96 -6.51 -9.41
CA GLY A 274 -28.58 -5.43 -8.64
C GLY A 274 -28.71 -5.68 -7.13
N VAL A 275 -27.96 -6.67 -6.60
CA VAL A 275 -27.94 -6.96 -5.14
C VAL A 275 -27.19 -5.87 -4.38
N ILE A 276 -26.16 -5.29 -5.00
CA ILE A 276 -25.42 -4.12 -4.51
C ILE A 276 -25.41 -3.03 -5.57
N SER A 277 -25.35 -1.76 -5.14
CA SER A 277 -25.24 -0.60 -6.04
C SER A 277 -23.76 -0.23 -6.29
N ALA A 278 -23.49 0.42 -7.43
CA ALA A 278 -22.12 0.81 -7.84
C ALA A 278 -21.64 2.09 -7.16
#